data_872f988808f54d75a1e4934249370f89
#
_entry.id   872f988808f54d75a1e4934249370f89
#
_cell.length_a   1.000
_cell.length_b   1.000
_cell.length_c   1.000
_cell.angle_alpha   90.00
_cell.angle_beta   90.00
_cell.angle_gamma   90.00
#
_symmetry.space_group_name_H-M   'P 1'
#
loop_
_entity.id
_entity.type
_entity.pdbx_description
1 polymer ?
#
loop_
_entity_poly.entity_id
_entity_poly.type
_entity_poly.pdbx_seq_one_letter_code
_entity_poly.pdbx_strand_id
1 'polypeptide(L)'
;GRAKYISHLDLMHAMQRSMARCQMPLWFTEGFNQHAYVSVALPLSTGYSGECEFLDFNITSEAVPENAVEALNDVFPEGLRAIEIYPQSDGGMKVGSIEWSQYRITWGFEADVPDGFAEAVRDLFRRPVVEIVKRSKRGEKIVNMRELMRDLAVAEGEREVTAVVTTAAGNNNMSPEYLTRAIRQYLPQYEIPFSEYHRMNVFT
;
A
#
# COMPACT_ATOMS: atom_id res chain seq x y z
N GLY A 1 -8.11 -4.34 10.51
CA GLY A 1 -8.76 -3.52 11.55
C GLY A 1 -9.33 -2.21 10.99
N ARG A 2 -9.86 -1.34 11.83
CA ARG A 2 -10.50 -0.07 11.41
C ARG A 2 -9.51 0.97 10.89
N ALA A 3 -8.23 0.86 11.22
CA ALA A 3 -7.19 1.80 10.79
C ALA A 3 -7.10 1.96 9.27
N LYS A 4 -7.48 0.95 8.49
CA LYS A 4 -7.47 1.05 7.01
C LYS A 4 -8.45 2.09 6.43
N TYR A 5 -9.41 2.58 7.22
CA TYR A 5 -10.43 3.53 6.77
C TYR A 5 -10.17 4.98 7.16
N ILE A 6 -9.08 5.27 7.87
CA ILE A 6 -8.70 6.66 8.18
C ILE A 6 -8.07 7.33 6.96
N SER A 7 -8.17 8.66 6.90
CA SER A 7 -7.51 9.41 5.84
C SER A 7 -5.99 9.43 6.03
N HIS A 8 -5.24 9.69 4.95
CA HIS A 8 -3.79 9.87 5.05
C HIS A 8 -3.42 10.99 6.05
N LEU A 9 -4.17 12.09 6.07
CA LEU A 9 -3.92 13.20 6.99
C LEU A 9 -4.14 12.79 8.45
N ASP A 10 -5.21 12.04 8.74
CA ASP A 10 -5.48 11.54 10.09
C ASP A 10 -4.43 10.53 10.54
N LEU A 11 -3.95 9.67 9.61
CA LEU A 11 -2.84 8.76 9.87
C LEU A 11 -1.58 9.54 10.26
N MET A 12 -1.21 10.58 9.50
CA MET A 12 -0.06 11.43 9.80
C MET A 12 -0.19 12.08 11.18
N HIS A 13 -1.35 12.63 11.51
CA HIS A 13 -1.62 13.21 12.84
C HIS A 13 -1.56 12.16 13.95
N ALA A 14 -2.04 10.93 13.70
CA ALA A 14 -1.96 9.84 14.66
C ALA A 14 -0.50 9.46 14.93
N MET A 15 0.32 9.34 13.88
CA MET A 15 1.75 9.05 13.99
C MET A 15 2.49 10.13 14.78
N GLN A 16 2.33 11.40 14.42
CA GLN A 16 2.97 12.52 15.11
C GLN A 16 2.59 12.57 16.59
N ARG A 17 1.30 12.38 16.93
CA ARG A 17 0.85 12.33 18.32
C ARG A 17 1.39 11.14 19.09
N SER A 18 1.46 9.97 18.47
CA SER A 18 2.02 8.78 19.10
C SER A 18 3.51 8.95 19.39
N MET A 19 4.28 9.47 18.42
CA MET A 19 5.70 9.77 18.61
C MET A 19 5.93 10.82 19.73
N ALA A 20 5.11 11.84 19.80
CA ALA A 20 5.18 12.82 20.90
C ALA A 20 4.85 12.21 22.26
N ARG A 21 3.88 11.27 22.35
CA ARG A 21 3.51 10.59 23.60
C ARG A 21 4.62 9.68 24.12
N CYS A 22 5.33 8.99 23.26
CA CYS A 22 6.47 8.15 23.65
C CYS A 22 7.76 8.95 23.82
N GLN A 23 7.66 10.30 23.81
CA GLN A 23 8.79 11.21 24.00
C GLN A 23 9.94 11.01 23.00
N MET A 24 9.60 10.59 21.77
CA MET A 24 10.57 10.53 20.70
C MET A 24 11.21 11.90 20.48
N PRO A 25 12.54 12.03 20.43
CA PRO A 25 13.24 13.31 20.26
C PRO A 25 13.12 13.83 18.82
N LEU A 26 11.90 14.16 18.38
CA LEU A 26 11.59 14.57 17.02
C LEU A 26 12.20 15.93 16.67
N TRP A 27 12.70 16.04 15.45
CA TRP A 27 13.04 17.31 14.84
C TRP A 27 11.78 17.96 14.25
N PHE A 28 11.63 19.26 14.49
CA PHE A 28 10.52 20.05 13.99
C PHE A 28 10.96 20.93 12.82
N THR A 29 10.10 21.08 11.83
CA THR A 29 10.33 21.94 10.68
C THR A 29 10.49 23.40 11.14
N GLU A 30 11.34 24.15 10.42
CA GLU A 30 11.48 25.59 10.63
C GLU A 30 10.35 26.36 9.93
N GLY A 31 9.99 27.55 10.46
CA GLY A 31 9.03 28.45 9.85
C GLY A 31 7.81 28.73 10.73
N PHE A 32 6.76 29.30 10.13
CA PHE A 32 5.58 29.81 10.84
C PHE A 32 4.69 28.70 11.44
N ASN A 33 4.67 27.52 10.81
CA ASN A 33 3.90 26.35 11.24
C ASN A 33 4.85 25.19 11.53
N GLN A 34 5.46 25.20 12.71
CA GLN A 34 6.38 24.15 13.12
C GLN A 34 5.62 22.85 13.41
N HIS A 35 6.04 21.76 12.79
CA HIS A 35 5.51 20.43 13.04
C HIS A 35 6.63 19.38 12.95
N ALA A 36 6.45 18.27 13.63
CA ALA A 36 7.39 17.16 13.56
C ALA A 36 7.51 16.68 12.10
N TYR A 37 8.75 16.59 11.61
CA TYR A 37 8.98 16.01 10.28
C TYR A 37 8.71 14.52 10.31
N VAL A 38 7.65 14.13 9.62
CA VAL A 38 7.21 12.74 9.45
C VAL A 38 6.71 12.61 8.02
N SER A 39 7.18 11.61 7.30
CA SER A 39 6.80 11.34 5.91
C SER A 39 6.53 9.86 5.68
N VAL A 40 5.41 9.52 5.06
CA VAL A 40 5.08 8.14 4.69
C VAL A 40 5.50 7.88 3.25
N ALA A 41 6.29 6.84 3.05
CA ALA A 41 6.60 6.33 1.73
C ALA A 41 5.39 5.64 1.13
N LEU A 42 5.03 6.01 -0.07
CA LEU A 42 4.00 5.32 -0.85
C LEU A 42 2.71 5.08 -0.02
N PRO A 43 2.01 6.15 0.41
CA PRO A 43 0.85 6.03 1.28
C PRO A 43 -0.20 5.08 0.71
N LEU A 44 -0.80 4.25 1.57
CA LEU A 44 -1.91 3.39 1.21
C LEU A 44 -3.17 4.22 0.90
N SER A 45 -3.93 3.78 -0.08
CA SER A 45 -5.28 4.30 -0.30
C SER A 45 -6.20 3.89 0.86
N THR A 46 -7.20 4.72 1.16
CA THR A 46 -8.22 4.39 2.16
C THR A 46 -8.89 3.05 1.81
N GLY A 47 -9.07 2.19 2.80
CA GLY A 47 -9.57 0.83 2.64
C GLY A 47 -8.49 -0.22 2.39
N TYR A 48 -7.24 0.17 2.12
CA TYR A 48 -6.14 -0.76 1.96
C TYR A 48 -5.49 -1.08 3.31
N SER A 49 -4.93 -2.26 3.42
CA SER A 49 -4.07 -2.66 4.53
C SER A 49 -2.67 -3.00 4.04
N GLY A 50 -1.70 -3.04 4.93
CA GLY A 50 -0.32 -3.41 4.59
C GLY A 50 0.44 -3.92 5.81
N GLU A 51 1.48 -4.68 5.56
CA GLU A 51 2.43 -5.18 6.55
C GLU A 51 3.86 -4.70 6.29
N CYS A 52 4.04 -3.85 5.27
CA CYS A 52 5.33 -3.31 4.86
C CYS A 52 5.18 -1.82 4.50
N GLU A 53 4.97 -0.99 5.54
CA GLU A 53 4.82 0.46 5.39
C GLU A 53 6.05 1.17 5.97
N PHE A 54 6.57 2.16 5.25
CA PHE A 54 7.73 2.94 5.67
C PHE A 54 7.35 4.35 6.05
N LEU A 55 7.87 4.78 7.17
CA LEU A 55 7.71 6.12 7.69
C LEU A 55 9.09 6.71 7.99
N ASP A 56 9.42 7.81 7.35
CA ASP A 56 10.60 8.60 7.66
C ASP A 56 10.29 9.67 8.71
N PHE A 57 11.19 9.86 9.65
CA PHE A 57 11.14 10.97 10.59
C PHE A 57 12.57 11.40 10.96
N ASN A 58 12.72 12.65 11.35
CA ASN A 58 13.99 13.18 11.83
C ASN A 58 13.98 13.33 13.34
N ILE A 59 15.13 13.07 13.95
CA ILE A 59 15.36 13.22 15.40
C ILE A 59 16.43 14.27 15.69
N THR A 60 16.39 14.85 16.88
CA THR A 60 17.36 15.85 17.36
C THR A 60 18.51 15.24 18.13
N SER A 61 18.40 13.97 18.56
CA SER A 61 19.45 13.22 19.26
C SER A 61 20.36 12.46 18.28
N GLU A 62 21.51 12.03 18.74
CA GLU A 62 22.46 11.24 17.92
C GLU A 62 21.93 9.83 17.61
N ALA A 63 21.06 9.30 18.46
CA ALA A 63 20.49 7.96 18.27
C ALA A 63 19.02 7.90 18.70
N VAL A 64 18.30 6.94 18.13
CA VAL A 64 16.95 6.55 18.55
C VAL A 64 17.04 5.85 19.91
N PRO A 65 16.10 6.11 20.87
CA PRO A 65 16.05 5.37 22.12
C PRO A 65 15.95 3.83 21.88
N GLU A 66 16.66 3.04 22.66
CA GLU A 66 16.72 1.57 22.50
C GLU A 66 15.33 0.91 22.57
N ASN A 67 14.43 1.43 23.39
CA ASN A 67 13.07 0.91 23.57
C ASN A 67 12.02 1.61 22.66
N ALA A 68 12.44 2.34 21.63
CA ALA A 68 11.54 3.18 20.82
C ALA A 68 10.43 2.39 20.12
N VAL A 69 10.71 1.18 19.65
CA VAL A 69 9.72 0.31 18.99
C VAL A 69 8.62 -0.09 19.99
N GLU A 70 9.00 -0.52 21.19
CA GLU A 70 8.07 -0.89 22.26
C GLU A 70 7.26 0.32 22.71
N ALA A 71 7.94 1.44 23.00
CA ALA A 71 7.27 2.67 23.42
C ALA A 71 6.27 3.21 22.36
N LEU A 72 6.57 3.08 21.07
CA LEU A 72 5.62 3.39 20.01
C LEU A 72 4.41 2.44 20.01
N ASN A 73 4.65 1.15 20.18
CA ASN A 73 3.57 0.15 20.19
C ASN A 73 2.63 0.28 21.39
N ASP A 74 3.13 0.80 22.52
CA ASP A 74 2.30 1.08 23.70
C ASP A 74 1.32 2.25 23.49
N VAL A 75 1.62 3.16 22.57
CA VAL A 75 0.83 4.37 22.32
C VAL A 75 0.12 4.40 20.96
N PHE A 76 0.45 3.48 20.06
CA PHE A 76 -0.20 3.40 18.76
C PHE A 76 -1.67 3.01 18.89
N PRO A 77 -2.54 3.59 18.08
CA PRO A 77 -3.93 3.12 18.01
C PRO A 77 -4.00 1.72 17.43
N GLU A 78 -5.08 1.02 17.75
CA GLU A 78 -5.38 -0.33 17.22
C GLU A 78 -5.28 -0.35 15.69
N GLY A 79 -4.56 -1.35 15.17
CA GLY A 79 -4.33 -1.54 13.74
C GLY A 79 -3.07 -0.87 13.20
N LEU A 80 -2.30 -0.21 14.06
CA LEU A 80 -0.95 0.29 13.73
C LEU A 80 0.08 -0.40 14.63
N ARG A 81 1.21 -0.79 14.04
CA ARG A 81 2.30 -1.42 14.76
C ARG A 81 3.65 -1.01 14.17
N ALA A 82 4.56 -0.55 15.01
CA ALA A 82 5.97 -0.42 14.66
C ALA A 82 6.63 -1.80 14.68
N ILE A 83 7.41 -2.11 13.65
CA ILE A 83 8.13 -3.37 13.52
C ILE A 83 9.59 -3.14 13.85
N GLU A 84 10.18 -2.12 13.24
CA GLU A 84 11.60 -1.81 13.34
C GLU A 84 11.83 -0.31 13.13
N ILE A 85 12.90 0.22 13.72
CA ILE A 85 13.42 1.56 13.47
C ILE A 85 14.91 1.42 13.20
N TYR A 86 15.36 2.00 12.09
CA TYR A 86 16.77 1.96 11.69
C TYR A 86 17.23 3.32 11.15
N PRO A 87 18.50 3.67 11.34
CA PRO A 87 19.08 4.89 10.78
C PRO A 87 19.16 4.80 9.26
N GLN A 88 18.80 5.88 8.56
CA GLN A 88 18.91 5.93 7.10
C GLN A 88 20.38 5.86 6.61
N SER A 89 21.36 6.24 7.46
CA SER A 89 22.78 6.19 7.19
C SER A 89 23.33 4.78 6.96
N ASP A 90 22.67 3.75 7.51
CA ASP A 90 23.17 2.37 7.53
C ASP A 90 22.70 1.53 6.33
N GLY A 91 22.39 2.16 5.20
CA GLY A 91 21.99 1.46 3.99
C GLY A 91 20.52 1.04 3.96
N GLY A 92 19.72 1.57 4.87
CA GLY A 92 18.26 1.38 4.87
C GLY A 92 17.61 1.85 3.57
N MET A 93 16.44 1.33 3.26
CA MET A 93 15.69 1.68 2.07
C MET A 93 15.34 3.17 2.07
N LYS A 94 15.79 3.90 1.04
CA LYS A 94 15.38 5.29 0.87
C LYS A 94 13.93 5.33 0.42
N VAL A 95 13.10 6.11 1.11
CA VAL A 95 11.67 6.29 0.82
C VAL A 95 11.38 6.59 -0.67
N GLY A 96 12.26 7.33 -1.32
CA GLY A 96 12.13 7.67 -2.75
C GLY A 96 12.62 6.61 -3.73
N SER A 97 13.21 5.50 -3.28
CA SER A 97 13.77 4.46 -4.15
C SER A 97 12.82 3.28 -4.41
N ILE A 98 11.60 3.32 -3.88
CA ILE A 98 10.63 2.25 -4.09
C ILE A 98 10.12 2.30 -5.54
N GLU A 99 10.41 1.25 -6.30
CA GLU A 99 10.00 1.11 -7.70
C GLU A 99 8.84 0.14 -7.89
N TRP A 100 8.68 -0.82 -6.98
CA TRP A 100 7.66 -1.86 -7.07
C TRP A 100 7.01 -2.12 -5.72
N SER A 101 5.74 -2.54 -5.74
CA SER A 101 4.98 -2.97 -4.56
C SER A 101 4.22 -4.25 -4.85
N GLN A 102 4.31 -5.21 -3.95
CA GLN A 102 3.58 -6.46 -4.02
C GLN A 102 2.29 -6.39 -3.22
N TYR A 103 1.21 -6.81 -3.85
CA TYR A 103 -0.11 -6.82 -3.22
C TYR A 103 -0.74 -8.21 -3.30
N ARG A 104 -1.48 -8.55 -2.25
CA ARG A 104 -2.54 -9.54 -2.29
C ARG A 104 -3.85 -8.81 -2.57
N ILE A 105 -4.55 -9.24 -3.61
CA ILE A 105 -5.89 -8.79 -3.94
C ILE A 105 -6.83 -9.96 -3.67
N THR A 106 -7.91 -9.72 -2.93
CA THR A 106 -8.95 -10.73 -2.70
C THR A 106 -10.23 -10.25 -3.34
N TRP A 107 -10.78 -11.04 -4.25
CA TRP A 107 -12.10 -10.84 -4.83
C TRP A 107 -13.06 -11.83 -4.16
N GLY A 108 -13.99 -11.31 -3.37
CA GLY A 108 -14.95 -12.10 -2.60
C GLY A 108 -16.32 -12.14 -3.24
N PHE A 109 -17.03 -13.25 -3.06
CA PHE A 109 -18.35 -13.52 -3.61
C PHE A 109 -19.34 -13.85 -2.50
N GLU A 110 -20.61 -13.54 -2.69
CA GLU A 110 -21.68 -13.89 -1.73
C GLU A 110 -21.99 -15.39 -1.70
N ALA A 111 -21.81 -16.07 -2.83
CA ALA A 111 -21.91 -17.50 -3.03
C ALA A 111 -20.56 -18.08 -3.44
N ASP A 112 -20.55 -19.28 -4.02
CA ASP A 112 -19.33 -19.89 -4.56
C ASP A 112 -18.76 -19.02 -5.69
N VAL A 113 -17.45 -19.17 -5.92
CA VAL A 113 -16.78 -18.48 -7.03
C VAL A 113 -17.46 -18.88 -8.34
N PRO A 114 -17.81 -17.93 -9.21
CA PRO A 114 -18.40 -18.27 -10.51
C PRO A 114 -17.48 -19.17 -11.34
N ASP A 115 -18.05 -20.19 -11.98
CA ASP A 115 -17.31 -21.15 -12.78
C ASP A 115 -16.40 -20.46 -13.82
N GLY A 116 -15.15 -20.87 -13.84
CA GLY A 116 -14.15 -20.37 -14.80
C GLY A 116 -13.64 -18.94 -14.51
N PHE A 117 -14.06 -18.28 -13.43
CA PHE A 117 -13.62 -16.91 -13.13
C PHE A 117 -12.10 -16.82 -12.97
N ALA A 118 -11.49 -17.68 -12.16
CA ALA A 118 -10.05 -17.64 -11.91
C ALA A 118 -9.23 -17.91 -13.17
N GLU A 119 -9.70 -18.82 -14.05
CA GLU A 119 -9.07 -19.09 -15.33
C GLU A 119 -9.18 -17.90 -16.28
N ALA A 120 -10.37 -17.30 -16.40
CA ALA A 120 -10.59 -16.10 -17.20
C ALA A 120 -9.71 -14.93 -16.75
N VAL A 121 -9.50 -14.76 -15.43
CA VAL A 121 -8.57 -13.75 -14.86
C VAL A 121 -7.13 -14.06 -15.28
N ARG A 122 -6.67 -15.33 -15.17
CA ARG A 122 -5.33 -15.72 -15.61
C ARG A 122 -5.15 -15.45 -17.11
N ASP A 123 -6.11 -15.78 -17.93
CA ASP A 123 -6.06 -15.60 -19.39
C ASP A 123 -6.10 -14.12 -19.78
N LEU A 124 -6.90 -13.30 -19.09
CA LEU A 124 -6.89 -11.87 -19.30
C LEU A 124 -5.49 -11.30 -19.11
N PHE A 125 -4.85 -11.61 -17.98
CA PHE A 125 -3.55 -11.03 -17.65
C PHE A 125 -2.34 -11.75 -18.31
N ARG A 126 -2.55 -12.84 -19.05
CA ARG A 126 -1.55 -13.40 -19.98
C ARG A 126 -1.48 -12.66 -21.31
N ARG A 127 -2.51 -11.88 -21.66
CA ARG A 127 -2.50 -11.09 -22.90
C ARG A 127 -1.32 -10.12 -22.89
N PRO A 128 -0.67 -9.89 -24.04
CA PRO A 128 0.46 -8.96 -24.12
C PRO A 128 0.03 -7.50 -23.91
N VAL A 129 -1.22 -7.19 -24.19
CA VAL A 129 -1.80 -5.86 -24.05
C VAL A 129 -3.12 -5.96 -23.26
N VAL A 130 -3.18 -5.22 -22.16
CA VAL A 130 -4.40 -4.97 -21.36
C VAL A 130 -4.45 -3.48 -21.09
N GLU A 131 -5.25 -2.78 -21.85
CA GLU A 131 -5.37 -1.31 -21.76
C GLU A 131 -6.37 -0.90 -20.68
N ILE A 132 -5.94 0.07 -19.87
CA ILE A 132 -6.79 0.73 -18.88
C ILE A 132 -6.68 2.24 -18.99
N VAL A 133 -7.72 2.95 -18.59
CA VAL A 133 -7.69 4.40 -18.43
C VAL A 133 -7.13 4.72 -17.04
N LYS A 134 -5.91 5.22 -17.00
CA LYS A 134 -5.28 5.71 -15.77
C LYS A 134 -5.59 7.19 -15.59
N ARG A 135 -6.18 7.52 -14.45
CA ARG A 135 -6.51 8.91 -14.07
C ARG A 135 -5.41 9.51 -13.21
N SER A 136 -5.05 10.74 -13.48
CA SER A 136 -4.10 11.53 -12.70
C SER A 136 -4.56 12.99 -12.60
N LYS A 137 -3.88 13.79 -11.77
CA LYS A 137 -4.12 15.25 -11.71
C LYS A 137 -3.90 15.97 -13.06
N ARG A 138 -3.16 15.35 -13.98
CA ARG A 138 -2.84 15.88 -15.32
C ARG A 138 -3.83 15.42 -16.40
N GLY A 139 -4.84 14.64 -16.03
CA GLY A 139 -5.84 14.09 -16.95
C GLY A 139 -5.83 12.56 -17.02
N GLU A 140 -6.49 12.04 -18.03
CA GLU A 140 -6.63 10.61 -18.29
C GLU A 140 -5.62 10.18 -19.36
N LYS A 141 -5.05 8.99 -19.21
CA LYS A 141 -4.14 8.37 -20.18
C LYS A 141 -4.46 6.88 -20.30
N ILE A 142 -4.55 6.39 -21.52
CA ILE A 142 -4.59 4.95 -21.79
C ILE A 142 -3.17 4.40 -21.60
N VAL A 143 -3.06 3.34 -20.81
CA VAL A 143 -1.78 2.66 -20.55
C VAL A 143 -1.97 1.15 -20.67
N ASN A 144 -0.95 0.47 -21.19
CA ASN A 144 -0.90 -0.98 -21.12
C ASN A 144 -0.45 -1.38 -19.70
N MET A 145 -1.36 -1.92 -18.90
CA MET A 145 -1.05 -2.29 -17.52
C MET A 145 -0.04 -3.44 -17.41
N ARG A 146 0.14 -4.24 -18.48
CA ARG A 146 1.14 -5.33 -18.50
C ARG A 146 2.57 -4.81 -18.31
N GLU A 147 2.85 -3.59 -18.71
CA GLU A 147 4.15 -2.93 -18.50
C GLU A 147 4.35 -2.44 -17.06
N LEU A 148 3.28 -2.34 -16.30
CA LEU A 148 3.24 -1.83 -14.93
C LEU A 148 3.01 -2.92 -13.89
N MET A 149 3.03 -4.20 -14.27
CA MET A 149 2.84 -5.34 -13.37
C MET A 149 3.72 -6.52 -13.74
N ARG A 150 4.02 -7.35 -12.74
CA ARG A 150 4.79 -8.60 -12.87
C ARG A 150 4.36 -9.60 -11.79
N ASP A 151 4.83 -10.83 -11.91
CA ASP A 151 4.71 -11.88 -10.89
C ASP A 151 3.26 -12.16 -10.46
N LEU A 152 2.32 -12.18 -11.42
CA LEU A 152 0.92 -12.48 -11.10
C LEU A 152 0.72 -13.98 -10.85
N ALA A 153 0.26 -14.31 -9.67
CA ALA A 153 -0.25 -15.62 -9.29
C ALA A 153 -1.71 -15.52 -8.86
N VAL A 154 -2.57 -16.42 -9.33
CA VAL A 154 -4.01 -16.43 -9.01
C VAL A 154 -4.37 -17.78 -8.40
N ALA A 155 -4.97 -17.78 -7.23
CA ALA A 155 -5.47 -18.95 -6.52
C ALA A 155 -6.98 -18.81 -6.29
N GLU A 156 -7.70 -19.92 -6.42
CA GLU A 156 -9.14 -20.02 -6.24
C GLU A 156 -9.44 -20.71 -4.91
N GLY A 157 -10.33 -20.13 -4.11
CA GLY A 157 -10.93 -20.70 -2.91
C GLY A 157 -12.42 -20.95 -3.12
N GLU A 158 -13.16 -21.29 -2.06
CA GLU A 158 -14.60 -21.59 -2.17
C GLU A 158 -15.43 -20.36 -2.54
N ARG A 159 -15.19 -19.24 -1.86
CA ARG A 159 -15.96 -17.99 -2.02
C ARG A 159 -15.09 -16.78 -2.35
N GLU A 160 -13.86 -17.00 -2.67
CA GLU A 160 -12.92 -15.93 -3.00
C GLU A 160 -11.89 -16.40 -4.02
N VAL A 161 -11.39 -15.46 -4.80
CA VAL A 161 -10.20 -15.64 -5.62
C VAL A 161 -9.16 -14.65 -5.15
N THR A 162 -7.96 -15.15 -4.86
CA THR A 162 -6.83 -14.35 -4.40
C THR A 162 -5.81 -14.20 -5.53
N ALA A 163 -5.35 -12.98 -5.76
CA ALA A 163 -4.24 -12.70 -6.65
C ALA A 163 -3.09 -12.08 -5.87
N VAL A 164 -1.88 -12.58 -6.09
CA VAL A 164 -0.63 -11.92 -5.66
C VAL A 164 0.01 -11.33 -6.91
N VAL A 165 0.29 -10.03 -6.85
CA VAL A 165 0.84 -9.28 -7.99
C VAL A 165 1.81 -8.23 -7.52
N THR A 166 2.87 -8.00 -8.28
CA THR A 166 3.79 -6.89 -8.09
C THR A 166 3.44 -5.78 -9.09
N THR A 167 3.13 -4.58 -8.60
CA THR A 167 2.77 -3.42 -9.43
C THR A 167 3.83 -2.33 -9.32
N ALA A 168 3.99 -1.55 -10.39
CA ALA A 168 4.90 -0.42 -10.41
C ALA A 168 4.51 0.62 -9.34
N ALA A 169 5.51 1.17 -8.65
CA ALA A 169 5.40 2.19 -7.61
C ALA A 169 6.12 3.48 -8.05
N GLY A 170 6.29 4.42 -7.14
CA GLY A 170 6.99 5.68 -7.41
C GLY A 170 6.29 6.54 -8.49
N ASN A 171 7.07 7.10 -9.39
CA ASN A 171 6.57 8.04 -10.42
C ASN A 171 5.58 7.42 -11.41
N ASN A 172 5.67 6.12 -11.65
CA ASN A 172 4.83 5.38 -12.60
C ASN A 172 3.85 4.44 -11.89
N ASN A 173 3.52 4.73 -10.64
CA ASN A 173 2.73 3.86 -9.79
C ASN A 173 1.44 3.36 -10.47
N MET A 174 1.12 2.11 -10.23
CA MET A 174 -0.14 1.50 -10.60
C MET A 174 -0.83 0.94 -9.35
N SER A 175 -1.97 1.50 -8.98
CA SER A 175 -2.79 0.94 -7.91
C SER A 175 -3.25 -0.47 -8.27
N PRO A 176 -3.22 -1.43 -7.33
CA PRO A 176 -3.73 -2.79 -7.57
C PRO A 176 -5.22 -2.82 -7.92
N GLU A 177 -5.98 -1.79 -7.56
CA GLU A 177 -7.38 -1.63 -7.96
C GLU A 177 -7.58 -1.67 -9.48
N TYR A 178 -6.57 -1.28 -10.26
CA TYR A 178 -6.67 -1.34 -11.73
C TYR A 178 -6.81 -2.77 -12.26
N LEU A 179 -6.35 -3.80 -11.52
CA LEU A 179 -6.63 -5.20 -11.89
C LEU A 179 -8.13 -5.50 -11.79
N THR A 180 -8.77 -5.09 -10.70
CA THR A 180 -10.23 -5.24 -10.53
C THR A 180 -11.01 -4.46 -11.59
N ARG A 181 -10.56 -3.25 -11.93
CA ARG A 181 -11.17 -2.45 -13.00
C ARG A 181 -11.01 -3.11 -14.37
N ALA A 182 -9.84 -3.69 -14.67
CA ALA A 182 -9.62 -4.44 -15.91
C ALA A 182 -10.52 -5.68 -15.98
N ILE A 183 -10.67 -6.43 -14.88
CA ILE A 183 -11.59 -7.57 -14.84
C ILE A 183 -13.03 -7.09 -15.17
N ARG A 184 -13.52 -6.04 -14.51
CA ARG A 184 -14.85 -5.49 -14.79
C ARG A 184 -15.01 -5.00 -16.24
N GLN A 185 -13.95 -4.47 -16.85
CA GLN A 185 -13.95 -3.99 -18.23
C GLN A 185 -13.93 -5.12 -19.25
N TYR A 186 -13.11 -6.12 -19.06
CA TYR A 186 -12.83 -7.17 -20.06
C TYR A 186 -13.60 -8.47 -19.83
N LEU A 187 -14.13 -8.66 -18.62
CA LEU A 187 -14.88 -9.84 -18.19
C LEU A 187 -16.19 -9.43 -17.53
N PRO A 188 -17.03 -8.61 -18.20
CA PRO A 188 -18.25 -8.02 -17.62
C PRO A 188 -19.30 -9.05 -17.21
N GLN A 189 -19.17 -10.32 -17.65
CA GLN A 189 -20.04 -11.40 -17.22
C GLN A 189 -19.82 -11.85 -15.78
N TYR A 190 -18.71 -11.44 -15.15
CA TYR A 190 -18.42 -11.74 -13.76
C TYR A 190 -18.61 -10.50 -12.89
N GLU A 191 -19.57 -10.56 -12.00
CA GLU A 191 -19.74 -9.55 -10.97
C GLU A 191 -18.77 -9.80 -9.81
N ILE A 192 -18.08 -8.76 -9.36
CA ILE A 192 -17.19 -8.79 -8.19
C ILE A 192 -17.82 -7.91 -7.11
N PRO A 193 -18.56 -8.50 -6.15
CA PRO A 193 -19.21 -7.75 -5.08
C PRO A 193 -18.22 -7.07 -4.13
N PHE A 194 -17.14 -7.80 -3.77
CA PHE A 194 -16.17 -7.36 -2.78
C PHE A 194 -14.75 -7.44 -3.33
N SER A 195 -13.94 -6.46 -2.99
CA SER A 195 -12.50 -6.52 -3.25
C SER A 195 -11.71 -5.93 -2.10
N GLU A 196 -10.67 -6.64 -1.66
CA GLU A 196 -9.72 -6.17 -0.66
C GLU A 196 -8.31 -6.11 -1.24
N TYR A 197 -7.52 -5.15 -0.74
CA TYR A 197 -6.16 -4.91 -1.19
C TYR A 197 -5.25 -4.86 0.02
N HIS A 198 -4.22 -5.69 0.00
CA HIS A 198 -3.24 -5.79 1.08
C HIS A 198 -1.83 -5.70 0.53
N ARG A 199 -1.06 -4.70 0.94
CA ARG A 199 0.36 -4.59 0.58
C ARG A 199 1.19 -5.56 1.42
N MET A 200 1.90 -6.44 0.73
CA MET A 200 2.74 -7.46 1.36
C MET A 200 4.21 -7.04 1.42
N ASN A 201 4.68 -6.36 0.36
CA ASN A 201 6.09 -6.00 0.26
C ASN A 201 6.31 -4.80 -0.68
N VAL A 202 7.50 -4.18 -0.61
CA VAL A 202 7.99 -3.18 -1.55
C VAL A 202 9.42 -3.52 -1.97
N PHE A 203 9.80 -3.06 -3.17
CA PHE A 203 11.12 -3.34 -3.75
C PHE A 203 11.69 -2.06 -4.39
N THR A 204 13.00 -1.97 -4.37
CA THR A 204 13.80 -0.96 -5.05
C THR A 204 14.34 -1.47 -6.38
#